data_8bc90d710f4e0df53ade40785e6401b8
#
_entry.id   8bc90d710f4e0df53ade40785e6401b8
#
_cell.length_a   1.000
_cell.length_b   1.000
_cell.length_c   1.000
_cell.angle_alpha   90.00
_cell.angle_beta   90.00
_cell.angle_gamma   90.00
#
_symmetry.space_group_name_H-M   'P 1'
#
loop_
_entity.id
_entity.type
_entity.pdbx_description
1 polymer ?
#
loop_
_entity_poly.entity_id
_entity_poly.type
_entity_poly.pdbx_seq_one_letter_code
_entity_poly.pdbx_strand_id
1 'polypeptide(L)'
;MNAAASSYQAPRTFTPLETWLATLAGLTAFFTGLFTASMVNVAVPSVMGSFGVGQSQAQLLLSAFLAMNSTGLLASSWMVARFGQREVFLGALATFGCAGIFCFIAPTFEFLVLGRVIQG
;
A
#
# COMPACT_ATOMS: atom_id res chain seq x y z
N MET A 1 -36.17 -12.42 26.91
CA MET A 1 -36.00 -11.20 26.08
C MET A 1 -34.93 -10.34 26.73
N ASN A 2 -33.65 -10.45 26.46
CA ASN A 2 -32.58 -9.47 26.77
C ASN A 2 -31.17 -10.01 26.43
N ALA A 3 -31.01 -10.77 25.35
CA ALA A 3 -29.68 -11.21 24.90
C ALA A 3 -29.09 -10.38 23.75
N ALA A 4 -29.83 -9.39 23.23
CA ALA A 4 -29.41 -8.58 22.08
C ALA A 4 -28.75 -7.22 22.45
N ALA A 5 -28.67 -6.88 23.74
CA ALA A 5 -28.13 -5.59 24.19
C ALA A 5 -26.65 -5.61 24.60
N SER A 6 -25.98 -6.77 24.51
CA SER A 6 -24.64 -6.96 25.09
C SER A 6 -23.47 -6.73 24.11
N SER A 7 -23.70 -6.32 22.88
CA SER A 7 -22.59 -6.11 21.91
C SER A 7 -22.40 -4.68 21.41
N TYR A 8 -23.04 -3.70 22.05
CA TYR A 8 -22.69 -2.31 21.82
C TYR A 8 -21.40 -2.00 22.57
N GLN A 9 -20.27 -2.31 21.98
CA GLN A 9 -18.99 -1.79 22.46
C GLN A 9 -19.04 -0.28 22.27
N ALA A 10 -19.06 0.46 23.39
CA ALA A 10 -18.94 1.89 23.37
C ALA A 10 -17.73 2.31 22.50
N PRO A 11 -17.86 3.33 21.66
CA PRO A 11 -16.75 3.81 20.84
C PRO A 11 -15.57 4.12 21.77
N ARG A 12 -14.42 3.49 21.49
CA ARG A 12 -13.19 3.78 22.26
C ARG A 12 -12.91 5.26 22.17
N THR A 13 -12.96 5.96 23.26
CA THR A 13 -12.52 7.36 23.35
C THR A 13 -11.01 7.34 23.24
N PHE A 14 -10.50 7.64 22.05
CA PHE A 14 -9.06 7.81 21.85
C PHE A 14 -8.56 9.00 22.66
N THR A 15 -7.44 8.85 23.31
CA THR A 15 -6.76 9.98 23.93
C THR A 15 -6.28 10.95 22.84
N PRO A 16 -6.20 12.27 23.12
CA PRO A 16 -5.75 13.23 22.11
C PRO A 16 -4.38 12.86 21.53
N LEU A 17 -3.50 12.26 22.33
CA LEU A 17 -2.19 11.78 21.87
C LEU A 17 -2.31 10.63 20.86
N GLU A 18 -3.18 9.65 21.12
CA GLU A 18 -3.41 8.54 20.20
C GLU A 18 -3.98 9.02 18.86
N THR A 19 -4.87 10.00 18.90
CA THR A 19 -5.43 10.61 17.69
C THR A 19 -4.35 11.33 16.88
N TRP A 20 -3.46 12.10 17.51
CA TRP A 20 -2.36 12.77 16.86
C TRP A 20 -1.36 11.79 16.26
N LEU A 21 -1.00 10.73 16.97
CA LEU A 21 -0.09 9.70 16.49
C LEU A 21 -0.69 8.94 15.28
N ALA A 22 -1.97 8.60 15.34
CA ALA A 22 -2.66 7.95 14.22
C ALA A 22 -2.72 8.85 12.99
N THR A 23 -2.99 10.14 13.17
CA THR A 23 -3.02 11.12 12.08
C THR A 23 -1.64 11.30 11.46
N LEU A 24 -0.59 11.43 12.26
CA LEU A 24 0.79 11.53 11.76
C LEU A 24 1.22 10.26 11.01
N ALA A 25 0.88 9.08 11.53
CA ALA A 25 1.16 7.82 10.85
C ALA A 25 0.45 7.72 9.50
N GLY A 26 -0.82 8.12 9.44
CA GLY A 26 -1.60 8.16 8.19
C GLY A 26 -1.03 9.14 7.17
N LEU A 27 -0.66 10.35 7.60
CA LEU A 27 -0.02 11.34 6.74
C LEU A 27 1.33 10.84 6.20
N THR A 28 2.16 10.25 7.07
CA THR A 28 3.45 9.70 6.66
C THR A 28 3.28 8.59 5.62
N ALA A 29 2.34 7.67 5.85
CA ALA A 29 2.03 6.61 4.90
C ALA A 29 1.54 7.17 3.55
N PHE A 30 0.67 8.17 3.58
CA PHE A 30 0.17 8.85 2.37
C PHE A 30 1.30 9.51 1.56
N PHE A 31 2.16 10.29 2.22
CA PHE A 31 3.31 10.90 1.57
C PHE A 31 4.28 9.87 1.00
N THR A 32 4.54 8.77 1.72
CA THR A 32 5.38 7.67 1.24
C THR A 32 4.81 7.07 -0.05
N GLY A 33 3.50 6.88 -0.14
CA GLY A 33 2.82 6.42 -1.35
C GLY A 33 2.99 7.39 -2.53
N LEU A 34 2.81 8.69 -2.29
CA LEU A 34 3.02 9.72 -3.32
C LEU A 34 4.47 9.77 -3.81
N PHE A 35 5.44 9.71 -2.90
CA PHE A 35 6.85 9.66 -3.27
C PHE A 35 7.18 8.42 -4.09
N THR A 36 6.66 7.26 -3.71
CA THR A 36 6.86 6.01 -4.44
C THR A 36 6.31 6.11 -5.87
N ALA A 37 5.10 6.64 -6.05
CA ALA A 37 4.51 6.86 -7.37
C ALA A 37 5.34 7.84 -8.21
N SER A 38 5.84 8.92 -7.61
CA SER A 38 6.65 9.92 -8.30
C SER A 38 8.02 9.37 -8.70
N MET A 39 8.66 8.58 -7.82
CA MET A 39 9.96 7.96 -8.11
C MET A 39 9.90 6.98 -9.29
N VAL A 40 8.78 6.29 -9.49
CA VAL A 40 8.62 5.40 -10.65
C VAL A 40 8.74 6.18 -11.95
N ASN A 41 8.12 7.35 -12.06
CA ASN A 41 8.21 8.18 -13.25
C ASN A 41 9.65 8.61 -13.57
N VAL A 42 10.43 8.93 -12.53
CA VAL A 42 11.86 9.29 -12.68
C VAL A 42 12.72 8.06 -12.98
N ALA A 43 12.34 6.89 -12.48
CA ALA A 43 13.08 5.65 -12.67
C ALA A 43 12.84 5.00 -14.05
N VAL A 44 11.77 5.33 -14.76
CA VAL A 44 11.44 4.75 -16.08
C VAL A 44 12.64 4.77 -17.04
N PRO A 45 13.36 5.87 -17.27
CA PRO A 45 14.54 5.88 -18.17
C PRO A 45 15.65 4.94 -17.70
N SER A 46 15.90 4.86 -16.40
CA SER A 46 16.90 3.97 -15.80
C SER A 46 16.52 2.50 -15.97
N VAL A 47 15.24 2.17 -15.79
CA VAL A 47 14.71 0.81 -16.00
C VAL A 47 14.84 0.41 -17.47
N MET A 48 14.51 1.29 -18.40
CA MET A 48 14.68 1.06 -19.84
C MET A 48 16.13 0.76 -20.19
N GLY A 49 17.07 1.53 -19.64
CA GLY A 49 18.50 1.32 -19.87
C GLY A 49 19.04 0.03 -19.23
N SER A 50 18.62 -0.29 -18.00
CA SER A 50 19.16 -1.44 -17.25
C SER A 50 18.62 -2.79 -17.75
N PHE A 51 17.35 -2.81 -18.15
CA PHE A 51 16.67 -4.05 -18.57
C PHE A 51 16.47 -4.15 -20.08
N GLY A 52 16.88 -3.14 -20.85
CA GLY A 52 16.73 -3.14 -22.32
C GLY A 52 15.28 -3.19 -22.79
N VAL A 53 14.34 -2.68 -21.98
CA VAL A 53 12.90 -2.69 -22.27
C VAL A 53 12.45 -1.40 -22.94
N GLY A 54 11.43 -1.49 -23.79
CA GLY A 54 10.83 -0.33 -24.46
C GLY A 54 9.99 0.53 -23.49
N GLN A 55 9.70 1.76 -23.89
CA GLN A 55 8.92 2.71 -23.10
C GLN A 55 7.53 2.17 -22.71
N SER A 56 6.85 1.47 -23.61
CA SER A 56 5.54 0.87 -23.32
C SER A 56 5.62 -0.23 -22.27
N GLN A 57 6.70 -1.02 -22.26
CA GLN A 57 6.94 -2.04 -21.23
C GLN A 57 7.28 -1.39 -19.88
N ALA A 58 8.11 -0.36 -19.87
CA ALA A 58 8.44 0.36 -18.64
C ALA A 58 7.20 1.05 -18.02
N GLN A 59 6.25 1.53 -18.83
CA GLN A 59 4.99 2.08 -18.34
C GLN A 59 4.08 1.04 -17.67
N LEU A 60 4.25 -0.27 -17.96
CA LEU A 60 3.51 -1.33 -17.26
C LEU A 60 3.78 -1.32 -15.74
N LEU A 61 4.96 -0.91 -15.32
CA LEU A 61 5.28 -0.76 -13.88
C LEU A 61 4.34 0.21 -13.17
N LEU A 62 4.09 1.35 -13.80
CA LEU A 62 3.19 2.36 -13.23
C LEU A 62 1.73 1.92 -13.33
N SER A 63 1.33 1.38 -14.48
CA SER A 63 -0.04 0.91 -14.71
C SER A 63 -0.41 -0.24 -13.79
N ALA A 64 0.49 -1.22 -13.60
CA ALA A 64 0.29 -2.34 -12.69
C ALA A 64 0.13 -1.87 -11.24
N PHE A 65 1.00 -0.96 -10.79
CA PHE A 65 0.89 -0.36 -9.46
C PHE A 65 -0.45 0.37 -9.28
N LEU A 66 -0.85 1.24 -10.22
CA LEU A 66 -2.10 2.01 -10.12
C LEU A 66 -3.33 1.11 -10.15
N ALA A 67 -3.33 0.06 -10.97
CA ALA A 67 -4.43 -0.90 -11.04
C ALA A 67 -4.62 -1.65 -9.72
N MET A 68 -3.53 -2.12 -9.11
CA MET A 68 -3.57 -2.81 -7.82
C MET A 68 -3.93 -1.86 -6.68
N ASN A 69 -3.41 -0.63 -6.70
CA ASN A 69 -3.77 0.41 -5.73
C ASN A 69 -5.28 0.70 -5.76
N SER A 70 -5.87 0.83 -6.95
CA SER A 70 -7.32 1.03 -7.09
C SER A 70 -8.11 -0.17 -6.57
N THR A 71 -7.66 -1.38 -6.85
CA THR A 71 -8.27 -2.62 -6.33
C THR A 71 -8.17 -2.70 -4.81
N GLY A 72 -7.01 -2.35 -4.26
CA GLY A 72 -6.75 -2.28 -2.82
C GLY A 72 -7.68 -1.29 -2.11
N LEU A 73 -7.92 -0.12 -2.70
CA LEU A 73 -8.88 0.87 -2.19
C LEU A 73 -10.30 0.31 -2.08
N LEU A 74 -10.75 -0.42 -3.09
CA LEU A 74 -12.09 -1.05 -3.06
C LEU A 74 -12.16 -2.18 -2.02
N ALA A 75 -11.10 -2.97 -1.88
CA ALA A 75 -11.03 -4.07 -0.93
C ALA A 75 -10.82 -3.58 0.52
N SER A 76 -10.25 -2.39 0.71
CA SER A 76 -9.88 -1.86 2.03
C SER A 76 -11.04 -1.78 3.00
N SER A 77 -12.20 -1.35 2.54
CA SER A 77 -13.42 -1.23 3.35
C SER A 77 -13.87 -2.58 3.91
N TRP A 78 -13.84 -3.62 3.07
CA TRP A 78 -14.17 -4.97 3.46
C TRP A 78 -13.13 -5.57 4.42
N MET A 79 -11.85 -5.36 4.16
CA MET A 79 -10.76 -5.83 5.00
C MET A 79 -10.81 -5.20 6.39
N VAL A 80 -11.02 -3.88 6.47
CA VAL A 80 -11.15 -3.16 7.74
C VAL A 80 -12.35 -3.64 8.53
N ALA A 81 -13.49 -3.89 7.89
CA ALA A 81 -14.68 -4.42 8.55
C ALA A 81 -14.46 -5.83 9.12
N ARG A 82 -13.62 -6.66 8.49
CA ARG A 82 -13.40 -8.04 8.89
C ARG A 82 -12.26 -8.21 9.91
N PHE A 83 -11.14 -7.54 9.71
CA PHE A 83 -9.91 -7.74 10.49
C PHE A 83 -9.63 -6.60 11.48
N GLY A 84 -10.31 -5.46 11.32
CA GLY A 84 -10.07 -4.27 12.11
C GLY A 84 -9.02 -3.35 11.49
N GLN A 85 -9.16 -2.06 11.76
CA GLN A 85 -8.33 -1.01 11.14
C GLN A 85 -6.84 -1.16 11.45
N ARG A 86 -6.50 -1.50 12.69
CA ARG A 86 -5.10 -1.64 13.13
C ARG A 86 -4.37 -2.75 12.40
N GLU A 87 -4.99 -3.94 12.34
CA GLU A 87 -4.39 -5.13 11.73
C GLU A 87 -4.21 -4.94 10.23
N VAL A 88 -5.20 -4.36 9.55
CA VAL A 88 -5.12 -4.05 8.12
C VAL A 88 -4.03 -3.02 7.84
N PHE A 89 -3.92 -1.97 8.66
CA PHE A 89 -2.88 -0.95 8.49
C PHE A 89 -1.48 -1.52 8.68
N LEU A 90 -1.25 -2.30 9.74
CA LEU A 90 0.05 -2.94 9.99
C LEU A 90 0.40 -3.97 8.91
N GLY A 91 -0.58 -4.76 8.48
CA GLY A 91 -0.41 -5.73 7.39
C GLY A 91 -0.05 -5.04 6.06
N ALA A 92 -0.75 -3.98 5.71
CA ALA A 92 -0.47 -3.20 4.51
C ALA A 92 0.95 -2.58 4.55
N LEU A 93 1.33 -2.00 5.70
CA LEU A 93 2.66 -1.41 5.87
C LEU A 93 3.77 -2.46 5.77
N ALA A 94 3.58 -3.64 6.38
CA ALA A 94 4.53 -4.75 6.29
C ALA A 94 4.65 -5.26 4.85
N THR A 95 3.53 -5.46 4.15
CA THR A 95 3.51 -5.89 2.75
C THR A 95 4.20 -4.87 1.84
N PHE A 96 3.91 -3.59 2.03
CA PHE A 96 4.55 -2.50 1.29
C PHE A 96 6.08 -2.49 1.49
N GLY A 97 6.56 -2.62 2.73
CA GLY A 97 7.97 -2.68 3.05
C GLY A 97 8.67 -3.90 2.46
N CYS A 98 8.08 -5.10 2.60
CA CYS A 98 8.60 -6.34 2.02
C CYS A 98 8.66 -6.27 0.49
N ALA A 99 7.61 -5.76 -0.15
CA ALA A 99 7.58 -5.58 -1.61
C ALA A 99 8.62 -4.56 -2.09
N GLY A 100 8.90 -3.51 -1.31
CA GLY A 100 9.98 -2.56 -1.59
C GLY A 100 11.35 -3.22 -1.59
N ILE A 101 11.66 -4.05 -0.58
CA ILE A 101 12.91 -4.84 -0.51
C ILE A 101 12.97 -5.82 -1.68
N PHE A 102 11.86 -6.48 -2.00
CA PHE A 102 11.77 -7.39 -3.13
C PHE A 102 12.08 -6.70 -4.47
N CYS A 103 11.56 -5.50 -4.70
CA CYS A 103 11.87 -4.68 -5.87
C CYS A 103 13.36 -4.29 -5.93
N PHE A 104 14.00 -4.05 -4.78
CA PHE A 104 15.42 -3.69 -4.73
C PHE A 104 16.33 -4.84 -5.17
N ILE A 105 15.97 -6.08 -4.87
CA ILE A 105 16.75 -7.29 -5.19
C ILE A 105 16.34 -7.88 -6.55
N ALA A 106 15.34 -7.31 -7.23
CA ALA A 106 14.76 -7.88 -8.45
C ALA A 106 15.80 -8.06 -9.58
N PRO A 107 16.11 -9.29 -9.99
CA PRO A 107 17.14 -9.55 -11.03
C PRO A 107 16.60 -9.34 -12.44
N THR A 108 15.27 -9.35 -12.63
CA THR A 108 14.62 -9.23 -13.93
C THR A 108 13.47 -8.24 -13.89
N PHE A 109 13.11 -7.72 -15.07
CA PHE A 109 11.99 -6.79 -15.24
C PHE A 109 10.66 -7.38 -14.74
N GLU A 110 10.41 -8.66 -14.97
CA GLU A 110 9.19 -9.35 -14.54
C GLU A 110 9.05 -9.38 -13.01
N PHE A 111 10.15 -9.63 -12.30
CA PHE A 111 10.18 -9.57 -10.84
C PHE A 111 9.92 -8.16 -10.31
N LEU A 112 10.40 -7.15 -11.03
CA LEU A 112 10.14 -5.75 -10.69
C LEU A 112 8.65 -5.41 -10.84
N VAL A 113 8.00 -5.85 -11.93
CA VAL A 113 6.56 -5.70 -12.15
C VAL A 113 5.77 -6.41 -11.06
N LEU A 114 6.13 -7.65 -10.72
CA LEU A 114 5.48 -8.40 -9.65
C LEU A 114 5.57 -7.69 -8.29
N GLY A 115 6.73 -7.17 -7.96
CA GLY A 115 6.93 -6.37 -6.75
C GLY A 115 6.03 -5.14 -6.72
N ARG A 116 5.82 -4.48 -7.86
CA ARG A 116 4.91 -3.33 -7.99
C ARG A 116 3.44 -3.70 -7.83
N VAL A 117 3.06 -4.86 -8.35
CA VAL A 117 1.71 -5.41 -8.16
C VAL A 117 1.44 -5.68 -6.67
N ILE A 118 2.41 -6.23 -5.95
CA ILE A 118 2.27 -6.52 -4.51
C ILE A 118 2.30 -5.21 -3.69
N GLN A 119 3.02 -4.19 -4.15
CA GLN A 119 3.15 -2.91 -3.48
C GLN A 119 1.93 -1.99 -3.67
N GLY A 120 1.15 -2.15 -4.76
CA GLY A 120 -0.09 -1.42 -5.03
C GLY A 120 -1.26 -1.96 -4.25
#